data_05a8bf9098153de90d231b3e651714e1
#
_entry.id   05a8bf9098153de90d231b3e651714e1
#
_cell.length_a   1.000
_cell.length_b   1.000
_cell.length_c   1.000
_cell.angle_alpha   90.00
_cell.angle_beta   90.00
_cell.angle_gamma   90.00
#
_symmetry.space_group_name_H-M   'P 1'
#
loop_
_entity.id
_entity.type
_entity.pdbx_description
1 polymer ?
#
loop_
_entity_poly.entity_id
_entity_poly.type
_entity_poly.pdbx_seq_one_letter_code
_entity_poly.pdbx_strand_id
1 'polypeptide(L)'
;MKVFKFYPDNRAKFHFGDSSGKLKDIISSDQLFSALYNCAVLLYDPKEVEKILAETSHKILFSSLYYGIRFFNCDNGQSQEIFFLPRPLAPIQPKDKPTNLLNHKIVKKIKYVSLGAFRLLQGAWQDEEKYFNFDLLDLKILGGNFACTAEEVEGLELDNDSFEKIKLFTVNSTPRVVVSRLNDEAENFYYQEGMEVIYQQMGNYLISPFMYFICQGDLDRRLTAIIRFAADEGLGGKRSQGFGFLGRVVEEEWPDDLFLTKGQYYVSLSSIFPGLEEVNNLLYYELVERSGYIYSKYGRSLRKKQVRLLKEGSVFSGKISGQIVDISPEAFNEHKIYLNGKAFLIPVGEV
;
A
#
# COMPACT_ATOMS: atom_id res chain seq x y z
N MET A 1 1.22 18.43 1.90
CA MET A 1 0.81 17.03 1.63
C MET A 1 -0.10 16.56 2.73
N LYS A 2 -1.06 15.69 2.41
CA LYS A 2 -1.99 15.14 3.40
C LYS A 2 -1.87 13.63 3.52
N VAL A 3 -2.19 13.11 4.70
CA VAL A 3 -2.30 11.67 4.97
C VAL A 3 -3.74 11.36 5.36
N PHE A 4 -4.27 10.27 4.79
CA PHE A 4 -5.55 9.69 5.20
C PHE A 4 -5.25 8.40 5.95
N LYS A 5 -5.60 8.37 7.23
CA LYS A 5 -5.45 7.22 8.12
C LYS A 5 -6.79 6.52 8.32
N PHE A 6 -6.78 5.21 8.26
CA PHE A 6 -7.93 4.35 8.45
C PHE A 6 -7.67 3.40 9.60
N TYR A 7 -8.61 3.31 10.52
CA TYR A 7 -8.50 2.49 11.71
C TYR A 7 -9.55 1.37 11.65
N PRO A 8 -9.24 0.25 10.96
CA PRO A 8 -10.14 -0.88 10.90
C PRO A 8 -10.32 -1.50 12.28
N ASP A 9 -11.52 -1.99 12.57
CA ASP A 9 -11.82 -2.65 13.82
C ASP A 9 -11.07 -3.97 13.98
N ASN A 10 -10.94 -4.44 15.22
CA ASN A 10 -10.43 -5.77 15.49
C ASN A 10 -11.28 -6.83 14.77
N ARG A 11 -10.63 -7.76 14.09
CA ARG A 11 -11.22 -8.78 13.21
C ARG A 11 -11.86 -8.28 11.92
N ALA A 12 -11.64 -7.01 11.56
CA ALA A 12 -11.98 -6.54 10.23
C ALA A 12 -11.28 -7.42 9.18
N LYS A 13 -12.00 -7.76 8.11
CA LYS A 13 -11.51 -8.70 7.08
C LYS A 13 -11.24 -8.00 5.76
N PHE A 14 -10.14 -8.34 5.13
CA PHE A 14 -9.74 -7.81 3.83
C PHE A 14 -9.43 -8.92 2.84
N HIS A 15 -9.74 -8.67 1.58
CA HIS A 15 -9.33 -9.52 0.47
C HIS A 15 -8.68 -8.64 -0.61
N PHE A 16 -7.40 -8.35 -0.41
CA PHE A 16 -6.58 -7.65 -1.39
C PHE A 16 -6.02 -8.68 -2.35
N GLY A 17 -6.71 -8.91 -3.44
CA GLY A 17 -6.35 -9.91 -4.42
C GLY A 17 -5.95 -9.29 -5.76
N ASP A 18 -5.30 -10.12 -6.57
CA ASP A 18 -5.10 -9.84 -7.99
C ASP A 18 -5.89 -10.83 -8.85
N SER A 19 -5.67 -10.75 -10.16
CA SER A 19 -6.28 -11.66 -11.12
C SER A 19 -5.86 -13.13 -10.97
N SER A 20 -4.78 -13.42 -10.22
CA SER A 20 -4.34 -14.78 -9.91
C SER A 20 -5.08 -15.40 -8.72
N GLY A 21 -5.92 -14.61 -8.02
CA GLY A 21 -6.64 -15.03 -6.82
C GLY A 21 -5.79 -15.08 -5.55
N LYS A 22 -4.51 -14.73 -5.63
CA LYS A 22 -3.62 -14.67 -4.46
C LYS A 22 -3.85 -13.39 -3.66
N LEU A 23 -3.81 -13.51 -2.34
CA LEU A 23 -3.82 -12.34 -1.45
C LEU A 23 -2.53 -11.54 -1.62
N LYS A 24 -2.69 -10.23 -1.64
CA LYS A 24 -1.60 -9.25 -1.54
C LYS A 24 -1.58 -8.61 -0.17
N ASP A 25 -0.42 -8.11 0.19
CA ASP A 25 -0.24 -7.44 1.48
C ASP A 25 -0.88 -6.04 1.49
N ILE A 26 -0.91 -5.33 0.35
CA ILE A 26 -1.39 -3.94 0.24
C ILE A 26 -2.31 -3.74 -0.97
N ILE A 27 -3.06 -2.64 -0.96
CA ILE A 27 -3.72 -2.07 -2.14
C ILE A 27 -2.75 -1.09 -2.80
N SER A 28 -2.38 -1.36 -4.04
CA SER A 28 -1.51 -0.47 -4.82
C SER A 28 -2.25 0.80 -5.26
N SER A 29 -1.52 1.86 -5.55
CA SER A 29 -2.07 3.18 -5.90
C SER A 29 -3.04 3.14 -7.10
N ASP A 30 -2.80 2.31 -8.10
CA ASP A 30 -3.68 2.10 -9.24
C ASP A 30 -5.04 1.49 -8.83
N GLN A 31 -5.00 0.54 -7.88
CA GLN A 31 -6.20 -0.09 -7.34
C GLN A 31 -6.96 0.87 -6.41
N LEU A 32 -6.23 1.65 -5.59
CA LEU A 32 -6.80 2.69 -4.74
C LEU A 32 -7.52 3.75 -5.61
N PHE A 33 -6.85 4.27 -6.63
CA PHE A 33 -7.45 5.22 -7.57
C PHE A 33 -8.73 4.65 -8.22
N SER A 34 -8.67 3.41 -8.69
CA SER A 34 -9.86 2.75 -9.28
C SER A 34 -11.02 2.62 -8.29
N ALA A 35 -10.72 2.31 -7.03
CA ALA A 35 -11.74 2.24 -5.98
C ALA A 35 -12.36 3.61 -5.68
N LEU A 36 -11.54 4.65 -5.54
CA LEU A 36 -12.01 6.03 -5.33
C LEU A 36 -12.85 6.51 -6.52
N TYR A 37 -12.44 6.20 -7.74
CA TYR A 37 -13.22 6.55 -8.94
C TYR A 37 -14.58 5.82 -8.97
N ASN A 38 -14.64 4.55 -8.60
CA ASN A 38 -15.90 3.83 -8.48
C ASN A 38 -16.83 4.45 -7.41
N CYS A 39 -16.26 4.91 -6.29
CA CYS A 39 -17.01 5.65 -5.27
C CYS A 39 -17.52 6.99 -5.80
N ALA A 40 -16.73 7.72 -6.60
CA ALA A 40 -17.16 8.93 -7.25
C ALA A 40 -18.40 8.71 -8.15
N VAL A 41 -18.40 7.61 -8.93
CA VAL A 41 -19.56 7.23 -9.80
C VAL A 41 -20.83 6.91 -9.00
N LEU A 42 -20.69 6.51 -7.73
CA LEU A 42 -21.84 6.28 -6.85
C LEU A 42 -22.38 7.56 -6.23
N LEU A 43 -21.51 8.56 -6.00
CA LEU A 43 -21.85 9.80 -5.30
C LEU A 43 -22.29 10.94 -6.24
N TYR A 44 -21.78 10.97 -7.46
CA TYR A 44 -21.91 12.11 -8.38
C TYR A 44 -22.47 11.72 -9.74
N ASP A 45 -23.00 12.68 -10.47
CA ASP A 45 -23.43 12.48 -11.86
C ASP A 45 -22.23 12.30 -12.81
N PRO A 46 -22.42 11.74 -14.01
CA PRO A 46 -21.33 11.44 -14.94
C PRO A 46 -20.46 12.65 -15.31
N LYS A 47 -21.05 13.82 -15.48
CA LYS A 47 -20.29 15.05 -15.86
C LYS A 47 -19.38 15.51 -14.73
N GLU A 48 -19.89 15.45 -13.49
CA GLU A 48 -19.10 15.80 -12.32
C GLU A 48 -17.97 14.79 -12.09
N VAL A 49 -18.22 13.50 -12.32
CA VAL A 49 -17.20 12.44 -12.26
C VAL A 49 -16.09 12.66 -13.28
N GLU A 50 -16.42 13.02 -14.54
CA GLU A 50 -15.43 13.37 -15.56
C GLU A 50 -14.55 14.57 -15.14
N LYS A 51 -15.16 15.58 -14.54
CA LYS A 51 -14.46 16.75 -14.03
C LYS A 51 -13.52 16.38 -12.87
N ILE A 52 -14.00 15.61 -11.88
CA ILE A 52 -13.20 15.12 -10.78
C ILE A 52 -12.02 14.28 -11.32
N LEU A 53 -12.26 13.40 -12.29
CA LEU A 53 -11.21 12.60 -12.91
C LEU A 53 -10.15 13.46 -13.58
N ALA A 54 -10.56 14.44 -14.39
CA ALA A 54 -9.64 15.32 -15.08
C ALA A 54 -8.79 16.15 -14.08
N GLU A 55 -9.39 16.71 -13.05
CA GLU A 55 -8.69 17.46 -12.01
C GLU A 55 -7.73 16.58 -11.20
N THR A 56 -8.19 15.40 -10.76
CA THR A 56 -7.39 14.45 -9.99
C THR A 56 -6.22 13.91 -10.80
N SER A 57 -6.47 13.54 -12.06
CA SER A 57 -5.45 12.93 -12.91
C SER A 57 -4.27 13.86 -13.23
N HIS A 58 -4.48 15.18 -13.22
CA HIS A 58 -3.43 16.14 -13.54
C HIS A 58 -2.74 16.74 -12.31
N LYS A 59 -3.44 16.86 -11.18
CA LYS A 59 -2.99 17.68 -10.04
C LYS A 59 -2.63 16.86 -8.80
N ILE A 60 -3.13 15.62 -8.69
CA ILE A 60 -3.05 14.85 -7.47
C ILE A 60 -2.25 13.56 -7.69
N LEU A 61 -1.35 13.27 -6.76
CA LEU A 61 -0.60 12.03 -6.69
C LEU A 61 -1.00 11.27 -5.43
N PHE A 62 -1.14 9.96 -5.55
CA PHE A 62 -1.46 9.04 -4.46
C PHE A 62 -0.34 8.03 -4.25
N SER A 63 0.04 7.80 -3.00
CA SER A 63 0.80 6.61 -2.66
C SER A 63 -0.09 5.38 -2.69
N SER A 64 0.48 4.20 -2.64
CA SER A 64 -0.24 2.98 -2.30
C SER A 64 -0.73 3.03 -0.85
N LEU A 65 -1.68 2.15 -0.49
CA LEU A 65 -2.21 2.04 0.86
C LEU A 65 -1.21 1.22 1.71
N TYR A 66 -0.58 1.86 2.67
CA TYR A 66 0.42 1.28 3.55
C TYR A 66 -0.12 1.01 4.94
N TYR A 67 0.73 0.45 5.80
CA TYR A 67 0.43 0.15 7.18
C TYR A 67 1.17 1.06 8.13
N GLY A 68 0.51 1.36 9.26
CA GLY A 68 1.15 1.84 10.47
C GLY A 68 0.80 0.93 11.64
N ILE A 69 1.54 1.09 12.72
CA ILE A 69 1.31 0.41 14.00
C ILE A 69 1.01 1.46 15.04
N ARG A 70 -0.10 1.28 15.74
CA ARG A 70 -0.51 2.12 16.86
C ARG A 70 -0.30 1.35 18.16
N PHE A 71 0.43 1.97 19.08
CA PHE A 71 0.60 1.55 20.47
C PHE A 71 -0.26 2.47 21.34
N PHE A 72 -1.37 1.96 21.84
CA PHE A 72 -2.25 2.70 22.74
C PHE A 72 -1.99 2.25 24.17
N ASN A 73 -1.48 3.18 25.02
CA ASN A 73 -1.25 2.90 26.42
C ASN A 73 -2.59 2.98 27.17
N CYS A 74 -3.00 1.86 27.75
CA CYS A 74 -4.30 1.72 28.43
C CYS A 74 -4.35 2.47 29.79
N ASP A 75 -3.19 2.77 30.39
CA ASP A 75 -3.13 3.43 31.70
C ASP A 75 -3.29 4.96 31.60
N ASN A 76 -2.66 5.56 30.60
CA ASN A 76 -2.64 7.02 30.45
C ASN A 76 -3.43 7.53 29.22
N GLY A 77 -3.95 6.63 28.37
CA GLY A 77 -4.71 6.95 27.17
C GLY A 77 -3.90 7.55 26.02
N GLN A 78 -2.57 7.59 26.12
CA GLN A 78 -1.71 8.11 25.04
C GLN A 78 -1.51 7.09 23.93
N SER A 79 -1.32 7.58 22.71
CA SER A 79 -1.04 6.75 21.55
C SER A 79 0.24 7.18 20.86
N GLN A 80 1.06 6.21 20.50
CA GLN A 80 2.21 6.38 19.62
C GLN A 80 1.93 5.66 18.32
N GLU A 81 2.18 6.31 17.19
CA GLU A 81 1.94 5.77 15.85
C GLU A 81 3.24 5.72 15.05
N ILE A 82 3.55 4.58 14.47
CA ILE A 82 4.72 4.39 13.60
C ILE A 82 4.20 4.10 12.20
N PHE A 83 4.64 4.92 11.24
CA PHE A 83 4.29 4.79 9.81
C PHE A 83 5.36 3.96 9.11
N PHE A 84 4.95 3.08 8.20
CA PHE A 84 5.85 2.22 7.45
C PHE A 84 5.70 2.41 5.95
N LEU A 85 6.81 2.52 5.26
CA LEU A 85 6.94 2.62 3.82
C LEU A 85 7.48 1.30 3.24
N PRO A 86 7.33 1.05 1.93
CA PRO A 86 7.90 -0.14 1.32
C PRO A 86 9.42 -0.09 1.39
N ARG A 87 10.04 -1.23 1.70
CA ARG A 87 11.49 -1.36 1.60
C ARG A 87 11.93 -1.14 0.15
N PRO A 88 12.95 -0.31 -0.11
CA PRO A 88 13.52 -0.18 -1.45
C PRO A 88 13.96 -1.52 -2.04
N LEU A 89 13.76 -1.71 -3.33
CA LEU A 89 14.14 -2.94 -4.05
C LEU A 89 15.65 -3.00 -4.36
N ALA A 90 16.36 -1.89 -4.25
CA ALA A 90 17.83 -1.90 -4.33
C ALA A 90 18.43 -2.72 -3.19
N PRO A 91 19.62 -3.30 -3.37
CA PRO A 91 20.33 -3.99 -2.31
C PRO A 91 20.56 -3.07 -1.10
N ILE A 92 20.29 -3.60 0.08
CA ILE A 92 20.55 -2.95 1.37
C ILE A 92 21.48 -3.88 2.14
N GLN A 93 22.75 -3.52 2.25
CA GLN A 93 23.78 -4.35 2.87
C GLN A 93 24.94 -3.50 3.36
N PRO A 94 25.56 -3.82 4.51
CA PRO A 94 26.76 -3.16 4.97
C PRO A 94 27.98 -3.55 4.11
N LYS A 95 28.88 -2.59 3.86
CA LYS A 95 30.08 -2.80 3.02
C LYS A 95 31.04 -3.83 3.61
N ASP A 96 31.18 -3.88 4.94
CA ASP A 96 32.27 -4.56 5.63
C ASP A 96 31.82 -5.77 6.52
N LYS A 97 30.56 -6.17 6.47
CA LYS A 97 30.06 -7.30 7.29
C LYS A 97 29.68 -8.49 6.42
N PRO A 98 30.34 -9.66 6.58
CA PRO A 98 29.90 -10.87 5.92
C PRO A 98 28.51 -11.30 6.43
N THR A 99 27.58 -11.48 5.52
CA THR A 99 26.18 -11.83 5.86
C THR A 99 26.11 -13.31 6.28
N ASN A 100 25.76 -13.59 7.52
CA ASN A 100 25.45 -14.94 7.98
C ASN A 100 24.11 -15.42 7.36
N LEU A 101 23.98 -16.71 7.06
CA LEU A 101 22.76 -17.30 6.48
C LEU A 101 21.49 -17.06 7.31
N LEU A 102 21.62 -17.02 8.65
CA LEU A 102 20.47 -16.71 9.54
C LEU A 102 20.04 -15.26 9.39
N ASN A 103 20.98 -14.35 9.36
CA ASN A 103 20.75 -12.91 9.17
C ASN A 103 20.09 -12.63 7.83
N HIS A 104 20.50 -13.32 6.76
CA HIS A 104 19.89 -13.21 5.45
C HIS A 104 18.40 -13.61 5.45
N LYS A 105 18.01 -14.63 6.20
CA LYS A 105 16.60 -15.05 6.32
C LYS A 105 15.74 -14.00 7.05
N ILE A 106 16.29 -13.35 8.08
CA ILE A 106 15.61 -12.28 8.83
C ILE A 106 15.43 -11.08 7.92
N VAL A 107 16.51 -10.58 7.32
CA VAL A 107 16.49 -9.42 6.42
C VAL A 107 15.54 -9.62 5.25
N LYS A 108 15.47 -10.83 4.68
CA LYS A 108 14.55 -11.14 3.57
C LYS A 108 13.07 -11.04 3.95
N LYS A 109 12.70 -11.22 5.22
CA LYS A 109 11.32 -11.09 5.69
C LYS A 109 10.88 -9.64 5.85
N ILE A 110 11.80 -8.71 6.07
CA ILE A 110 11.49 -7.28 6.23
C ILE A 110 10.96 -6.75 4.90
N LYS A 111 9.69 -6.38 4.88
CA LYS A 111 9.00 -5.81 3.71
C LYS A 111 8.81 -4.31 3.82
N TYR A 112 8.74 -3.79 5.05
CA TYR A 112 8.40 -2.41 5.35
C TYR A 112 9.40 -1.83 6.33
N VAL A 113 9.77 -0.57 6.14
CA VAL A 113 10.65 0.19 7.01
C VAL A 113 9.92 1.45 7.48
N SER A 114 10.16 1.86 8.73
CA SER A 114 9.54 3.06 9.30
C SER A 114 10.05 4.34 8.63
N LEU A 115 9.43 5.49 8.93
CA LEU A 115 9.91 6.79 8.45
C LEU A 115 11.31 7.09 8.95
N GLY A 116 11.61 6.81 10.22
CA GLY A 116 12.95 6.97 10.79
C GLY A 116 13.98 6.08 10.09
N ALA A 117 13.64 4.80 9.90
CA ALA A 117 14.51 3.87 9.18
C ALA A 117 14.70 4.28 7.70
N PHE A 118 13.66 4.79 7.04
CA PHE A 118 13.77 5.27 5.66
C PHE A 118 14.69 6.49 5.55
N ARG A 119 14.64 7.39 6.53
CA ARG A 119 15.55 8.55 6.60
C ARG A 119 17.02 8.11 6.72
N LEU A 120 17.31 7.08 7.51
CA LEU A 120 18.65 6.48 7.56
C LEU A 120 19.08 5.92 6.21
N LEU A 121 18.16 5.25 5.50
CA LEU A 121 18.42 4.75 4.15
C LEU A 121 18.67 5.88 3.15
N GLN A 122 17.96 7.01 3.23
CA GLN A 122 18.21 8.16 2.34
C GLN A 122 19.67 8.61 2.39
N GLY A 123 20.27 8.71 3.58
CA GLY A 123 21.67 9.08 3.77
C GLY A 123 22.68 7.95 3.51
N ALA A 124 22.21 6.71 3.37
CA ALA A 124 23.07 5.52 3.19
C ALA A 124 23.28 5.12 1.72
N TRP A 125 22.67 5.82 0.76
CA TRP A 125 22.79 5.51 -0.66
C TRP A 125 24.23 5.70 -1.17
N GLN A 126 24.74 4.74 -1.94
CA GLN A 126 26.06 4.76 -2.55
C GLN A 126 25.93 4.93 -4.07
N ASP A 127 26.34 6.07 -4.58
CA ASP A 127 26.14 6.44 -5.99
C ASP A 127 26.94 5.60 -6.98
N GLU A 128 28.15 5.21 -6.63
CA GLU A 128 29.01 4.44 -7.53
C GLU A 128 28.49 3.01 -7.72
N GLU A 129 28.13 2.36 -6.64
CA GLU A 129 27.75 0.93 -6.59
C GLU A 129 26.24 0.73 -6.63
N LYS A 130 25.43 1.81 -6.55
CA LYS A 130 23.96 1.81 -6.64
C LYS A 130 23.26 0.92 -5.62
N TYR A 131 23.64 1.00 -4.35
CA TYR A 131 23.03 0.26 -3.24
C TYR A 131 22.95 1.12 -1.98
N PHE A 132 22.27 0.62 -0.95
CA PHE A 132 22.24 1.26 0.37
C PHE A 132 23.27 0.58 1.29
N ASN A 133 24.26 1.35 1.73
CA ASN A 133 25.26 0.88 2.71
C ASN A 133 24.67 0.96 4.13
N PHE A 134 23.84 0.00 4.46
CA PHE A 134 23.11 -0.04 5.74
C PHE A 134 22.87 -1.48 6.20
N ASP A 135 22.92 -1.71 7.51
CA ASP A 135 22.57 -3.02 8.09
C ASP A 135 21.14 -2.97 8.66
N LEU A 136 20.21 -3.64 8.00
CA LEU A 136 18.82 -3.71 8.46
C LEU A 136 18.68 -4.41 9.84
N LEU A 137 19.71 -5.12 10.31
CA LEU A 137 19.73 -5.75 11.63
C LEU A 137 20.02 -4.74 12.76
N ASP A 138 20.47 -3.54 12.43
CA ASP A 138 20.62 -2.45 13.41
C ASP A 138 19.25 -1.85 13.78
N LEU A 139 18.18 -2.21 13.04
CA LEU A 139 16.81 -1.80 13.31
C LEU A 139 16.08 -2.75 14.28
N LYS A 140 15.06 -2.25 14.94
CA LYS A 140 14.09 -3.05 15.71
C LYS A 140 13.09 -3.71 14.77
N ILE A 141 12.93 -5.02 14.89
CA ILE A 141 12.03 -5.80 14.04
C ILE A 141 10.70 -6.01 14.76
N LEU A 142 9.61 -5.62 14.11
CA LEU A 142 8.25 -5.75 14.61
C LEU A 142 7.51 -6.81 13.78
N GLY A 143 7.07 -7.88 14.43
CA GLY A 143 6.30 -8.95 13.77
C GLY A 143 6.97 -9.62 12.57
N GLY A 144 8.29 -9.48 12.43
CA GLY A 144 9.11 -10.08 11.38
C GLY A 144 9.05 -9.41 10.00
N ASN A 145 8.06 -8.55 9.71
CA ASN A 145 7.88 -7.91 8.41
C ASN A 145 8.18 -6.40 8.42
N PHE A 146 8.19 -5.78 9.58
CA PHE A 146 8.36 -4.35 9.79
C PHE A 146 9.66 -4.09 10.52
N ALA A 147 10.37 -3.03 10.17
CA ALA A 147 11.58 -2.61 10.86
C ALA A 147 11.51 -1.09 11.14
N CYS A 148 11.86 -0.68 12.37
CA CYS A 148 11.87 0.71 12.80
C CYS A 148 13.16 1.03 13.55
N THR A 149 13.44 2.32 13.76
CA THR A 149 14.57 2.73 14.57
C THR A 149 14.32 2.49 16.07
N ALA A 150 15.36 2.46 16.87
CA ALA A 150 15.23 2.32 18.33
C ALA A 150 14.50 3.53 18.93
N GLU A 151 14.75 4.73 18.41
CA GLU A 151 14.13 5.97 18.86
C GLU A 151 12.61 5.99 18.66
N GLU A 152 12.11 5.35 17.57
CA GLU A 152 10.67 5.27 17.28
C GLU A 152 9.90 4.36 18.24
N VAL A 153 10.56 3.54 19.01
CA VAL A 153 9.98 2.68 20.05
C VAL A 153 10.49 3.01 21.45
N GLU A 154 11.27 4.10 21.58
CA GLU A 154 11.73 4.61 22.87
C GLU A 154 10.54 5.02 23.73
N GLY A 155 10.57 4.64 25.00
CA GLY A 155 9.46 4.87 25.94
C GLY A 155 8.33 3.83 25.89
N LEU A 156 8.37 2.88 24.97
CA LEU A 156 7.52 1.69 25.04
C LEU A 156 8.18 0.67 25.99
N GLU A 157 7.50 0.35 27.07
CA GLU A 157 7.96 -0.64 28.07
C GLU A 157 7.75 -2.06 27.56
N LEU A 158 8.35 -2.38 26.39
CA LEU A 158 8.28 -3.69 25.74
C LEU A 158 9.70 -4.19 25.47
N ASP A 159 9.94 -5.47 25.70
CA ASP A 159 11.21 -6.11 25.35
C ASP A 159 11.29 -6.51 23.87
N ASN A 160 12.47 -6.89 23.41
CA ASN A 160 12.70 -7.28 22.01
C ASN A 160 11.83 -8.47 21.60
N ASP A 161 11.65 -9.44 22.50
CA ASP A 161 10.83 -10.63 22.26
C ASP A 161 9.35 -10.27 22.03
N SER A 162 8.86 -9.24 22.75
CA SER A 162 7.51 -8.71 22.56
C SER A 162 7.35 -8.06 21.19
N PHE A 163 8.33 -7.24 20.76
CA PHE A 163 8.31 -6.64 19.43
C PHE A 163 8.26 -7.68 18.31
N GLU A 164 9.08 -8.74 18.39
CA GLU A 164 9.09 -9.80 17.38
C GLU A 164 7.78 -10.60 17.34
N LYS A 165 7.07 -10.71 18.45
CA LYS A 165 5.78 -11.42 18.59
C LYS A 165 4.56 -10.58 18.16
N ILE A 166 4.72 -9.32 17.80
CA ILE A 166 3.62 -8.49 17.30
C ILE A 166 2.99 -9.16 16.08
N LYS A 167 1.67 -9.34 16.14
CA LYS A 167 0.89 -9.92 15.06
C LYS A 167 -0.26 -8.98 14.69
N LEU A 168 -0.12 -8.29 13.58
CA LEU A 168 -1.11 -7.31 13.13
C LEU A 168 -2.21 -7.91 12.26
N PHE A 169 -1.87 -9.00 11.57
CA PHE A 169 -2.77 -9.66 10.63
C PHE A 169 -2.62 -11.17 10.71
N THR A 170 -3.72 -11.86 10.41
CA THR A 170 -3.71 -13.30 10.15
C THR A 170 -4.38 -13.58 8.82
N VAL A 171 -3.89 -14.58 8.09
CA VAL A 171 -4.55 -15.08 6.90
C VAL A 171 -5.37 -16.30 7.28
N ASN A 172 -6.66 -16.20 7.09
CA ASN A 172 -7.61 -17.27 7.37
C ASN A 172 -8.13 -17.84 6.04
N SER A 173 -8.15 -19.16 5.95
CA SER A 173 -8.73 -19.89 4.81
C SER A 173 -10.04 -20.53 5.25
N THR A 174 -11.14 -20.03 4.70
CA THR A 174 -12.50 -20.49 5.07
C THR A 174 -13.02 -21.40 3.94
N PRO A 175 -13.44 -22.65 4.27
CA PRO A 175 -14.07 -23.51 3.29
C PRO A 175 -15.41 -22.94 2.84
N ARG A 176 -15.69 -23.02 1.56
CA ARG A 176 -16.93 -22.59 0.91
C ARG A 176 -17.43 -23.68 -0.02
N VAL A 177 -18.73 -23.78 -0.16
CA VAL A 177 -19.39 -24.68 -1.10
C VAL A 177 -20.45 -23.90 -1.87
N VAL A 178 -20.53 -24.16 -3.16
CA VAL A 178 -21.62 -23.68 -3.99
C VAL A 178 -22.71 -24.75 -3.97
N VAL A 179 -23.91 -24.38 -3.52
CA VAL A 179 -25.07 -25.26 -3.53
C VAL A 179 -25.98 -24.80 -4.65
N SER A 180 -26.34 -25.72 -5.55
CA SER A 180 -27.31 -25.49 -6.62
C SER A 180 -28.69 -25.28 -6.00
N ARG A 181 -29.37 -24.21 -6.36
CA ARG A 181 -30.75 -23.95 -5.91
C ARG A 181 -31.81 -24.78 -6.64
N LEU A 182 -31.38 -25.51 -7.66
CA LEU A 182 -32.31 -26.33 -8.50
C LEU A 182 -32.46 -27.76 -7.96
N ASN A 183 -31.37 -28.30 -7.41
CA ASN A 183 -31.33 -29.72 -7.01
C ASN A 183 -30.70 -29.91 -5.60
N ASP A 184 -30.38 -28.82 -4.90
CA ASP A 184 -29.74 -28.82 -3.57
C ASP A 184 -28.40 -29.60 -3.51
N GLU A 185 -27.78 -29.86 -4.66
CA GLU A 185 -26.48 -30.52 -4.71
C GLU A 185 -25.32 -29.58 -4.52
N ALA A 186 -24.28 -30.05 -3.80
CA ALA A 186 -23.03 -29.33 -3.67
C ALA A 186 -22.20 -29.48 -4.96
N GLU A 187 -22.04 -28.38 -5.69
CA GLU A 187 -21.37 -28.40 -6.98
C GLU A 187 -19.87 -28.16 -6.91
N ASN A 188 -19.45 -27.17 -6.13
CA ASN A 188 -18.05 -26.74 -6.05
C ASN A 188 -17.64 -26.45 -4.60
N PHE A 189 -16.58 -27.10 -4.18
CA PHE A 189 -15.93 -26.82 -2.91
C PHE A 189 -14.63 -26.04 -3.18
N TYR A 190 -14.44 -24.91 -2.47
CA TYR A 190 -13.24 -24.10 -2.58
C TYR A 190 -12.89 -23.44 -1.26
N TYR A 191 -11.62 -23.03 -1.12
CA TYR A 191 -11.16 -22.26 0.02
C TYR A 191 -11.12 -20.77 -0.34
N GLN A 192 -11.69 -19.96 0.52
CA GLN A 192 -11.64 -18.49 0.42
C GLN A 192 -10.66 -17.97 1.45
N GLU A 193 -9.58 -17.38 0.98
CA GLU A 193 -8.62 -16.71 1.84
C GLU A 193 -9.05 -15.28 2.14
N GLY A 194 -8.73 -14.83 3.35
CA GLY A 194 -8.92 -13.45 3.79
C GLY A 194 -7.89 -13.06 4.83
N MET A 195 -7.44 -11.82 4.79
CA MET A 195 -6.61 -11.21 5.80
C MET A 195 -7.52 -10.63 6.88
N GLU A 196 -7.25 -10.95 8.13
CA GLU A 196 -8.01 -10.47 9.29
C GLU A 196 -7.11 -9.63 10.20
N VAL A 197 -7.59 -8.47 10.61
CA VAL A 197 -6.93 -7.54 11.53
C VAL A 197 -6.89 -8.13 12.94
N ILE A 198 -5.74 -8.02 13.58
CA ILE A 198 -5.53 -8.46 14.97
C ILE A 198 -5.17 -7.26 15.83
N TYR A 199 -5.94 -7.06 16.90
CA TYR A 199 -5.56 -6.22 18.01
C TYR A 199 -4.93 -7.09 19.10
N GLN A 200 -3.78 -6.69 19.59
CA GLN A 200 -3.00 -7.48 20.53
C GLN A 200 -2.69 -6.69 21.79
N GLN A 201 -3.03 -7.25 22.95
CA GLN A 201 -2.64 -6.68 24.24
C GLN A 201 -1.24 -7.21 24.61
N MET A 202 -0.31 -6.29 24.88
CA MET A 202 1.04 -6.59 25.39
C MET A 202 1.38 -5.62 26.51
N GLY A 203 1.51 -6.14 27.74
CA GLY A 203 1.65 -5.28 28.92
C GLY A 203 0.51 -4.27 28.99
N ASN A 204 0.86 -3.00 29.17
CA ASN A 204 -0.09 -1.88 29.24
C ASN A 204 -0.50 -1.33 27.85
N TYR A 205 -0.05 -1.95 26.75
CA TYR A 205 -0.33 -1.45 25.41
C TYR A 205 -1.33 -2.32 24.67
N LEU A 206 -2.33 -1.67 24.06
CA LEU A 206 -3.14 -2.26 23.00
C LEU A 206 -2.49 -1.91 21.65
N ILE A 207 -1.97 -2.91 20.97
CA ILE A 207 -1.28 -2.77 19.68
C ILE A 207 -2.27 -3.09 18.57
N SER A 208 -2.40 -2.19 17.61
CA SER A 208 -3.30 -2.34 16.47
C SER A 208 -2.68 -1.79 15.20
N PRO A 209 -2.96 -2.38 14.02
CA PRO A 209 -2.60 -1.75 12.77
C PRO A 209 -3.56 -0.60 12.44
N PHE A 210 -3.06 0.36 11.71
CA PHE A 210 -3.86 1.26 10.89
C PHE A 210 -3.35 1.21 9.45
N MET A 211 -4.19 1.62 8.50
CA MET A 211 -3.80 1.74 7.11
C MET A 211 -3.76 3.21 6.75
N TYR A 212 -2.89 3.59 5.81
CA TYR A 212 -2.82 4.97 5.36
C TYR A 212 -2.33 5.10 3.94
N PHE A 213 -2.68 6.18 3.29
CA PHE A 213 -2.04 6.63 2.07
C PHE A 213 -1.75 8.13 2.13
N ILE A 214 -0.74 8.52 1.36
CA ILE A 214 -0.31 9.92 1.25
C ILE A 214 -0.87 10.49 -0.04
N CYS A 215 -1.31 11.74 0.03
CA CYS A 215 -1.82 12.49 -1.10
C CYS A 215 -1.06 13.80 -1.26
N GLN A 216 -0.54 14.04 -2.47
CA GLN A 216 0.13 15.28 -2.82
C GLN A 216 -0.73 16.03 -3.85
N GLY A 217 -0.99 17.31 -3.59
CA GLY A 217 -1.79 18.20 -4.43
C GLY A 217 -2.93 18.84 -3.64
N ASP A 218 -3.67 19.71 -4.31
CA ASP A 218 -4.81 20.41 -3.71
C ASP A 218 -6.05 19.51 -3.72
N LEU A 219 -6.43 19.04 -2.55
CA LEU A 219 -7.62 18.22 -2.35
C LEU A 219 -8.85 19.12 -2.22
N ASP A 220 -9.82 18.91 -3.08
CA ASP A 220 -11.13 19.54 -2.90
C ASP A 220 -12.04 18.73 -1.95
N ARG A 221 -13.17 19.35 -1.56
CA ARG A 221 -14.13 18.71 -0.65
C ARG A 221 -14.77 17.45 -1.24
N ARG A 222 -14.90 17.36 -2.57
CA ARG A 222 -15.49 16.21 -3.25
C ARG A 222 -14.59 15.00 -3.11
N LEU A 223 -13.27 15.17 -3.32
CA LEU A 223 -12.33 14.07 -3.18
C LEU A 223 -12.24 13.58 -1.72
N THR A 224 -12.25 14.50 -0.75
CA THR A 224 -12.32 14.12 0.67
C THR A 224 -13.62 13.34 0.99
N ALA A 225 -14.76 13.73 0.41
CA ALA A 225 -16.02 13.00 0.57
C ALA A 225 -15.94 11.59 -0.06
N ILE A 226 -15.35 11.48 -1.26
CA ILE A 226 -15.14 10.20 -1.94
C ILE A 226 -14.25 9.26 -1.09
N ILE A 227 -13.17 9.78 -0.50
CA ILE A 227 -12.25 9.00 0.34
C ILE A 227 -12.98 8.47 1.60
N ARG A 228 -13.78 9.32 2.25
CA ARG A 228 -14.59 8.91 3.41
C ARG A 228 -15.63 7.87 3.03
N PHE A 229 -16.33 8.10 1.93
CA PHE A 229 -17.29 7.12 1.41
C PHE A 229 -16.64 5.79 1.03
N ALA A 230 -15.43 5.81 0.46
CA ALA A 230 -14.69 4.58 0.16
C ALA A 230 -14.32 3.77 1.41
N ALA A 231 -14.15 4.42 2.57
CA ALA A 231 -13.92 3.71 3.83
C ALA A 231 -15.16 2.93 4.30
N ASP A 232 -16.35 3.49 4.07
CA ASP A 232 -17.64 2.86 4.40
C ASP A 232 -18.02 1.78 3.36
N GLU A 233 -17.84 2.05 2.07
CA GLU A 233 -18.06 1.08 0.98
C GLU A 233 -17.09 -0.09 1.02
N GLY A 234 -15.91 0.11 1.62
CA GLY A 234 -14.84 -0.85 1.70
C GLY A 234 -13.95 -0.93 0.46
N LEU A 235 -12.70 -1.33 0.68
CA LEU A 235 -11.69 -1.53 -0.35
C LEU A 235 -11.36 -3.01 -0.56
N GLY A 236 -11.02 -3.36 -1.79
CA GLY A 236 -10.66 -4.73 -2.17
C GLY A 236 -11.83 -5.57 -2.67
N GLY A 237 -11.62 -6.88 -2.70
CA GLY A 237 -12.62 -7.87 -3.10
C GLY A 237 -13.57 -8.30 -1.98
N LYS A 238 -14.63 -9.03 -2.33
CA LYS A 238 -15.57 -9.65 -1.38
C LYS A 238 -16.33 -8.66 -0.48
N ARG A 239 -16.47 -7.40 -0.89
CA ARG A 239 -17.18 -6.35 -0.14
C ARG A 239 -18.63 -6.74 0.20
N SER A 240 -19.35 -7.38 -0.71
CA SER A 240 -20.71 -7.90 -0.48
C SER A 240 -20.79 -9.01 0.60
N GLN A 241 -19.65 -9.51 1.06
CA GLN A 241 -19.53 -10.50 2.14
C GLN A 241 -18.99 -9.88 3.43
N GLY A 242 -18.98 -8.55 3.55
CA GLY A 242 -18.51 -7.82 4.73
C GLY A 242 -16.98 -7.65 4.82
N PHE A 243 -16.27 -7.81 3.71
CA PHE A 243 -14.84 -7.54 3.65
C PHE A 243 -14.58 -6.08 3.23
N GLY A 244 -13.43 -5.54 3.63
CA GLY A 244 -12.89 -4.29 3.10
C GLY A 244 -13.27 -3.03 3.88
N PHE A 245 -14.08 -3.12 4.93
CA PHE A 245 -14.43 -1.98 5.77
C PHE A 245 -13.19 -1.41 6.48
N LEU A 246 -12.92 -0.13 6.26
CA LEU A 246 -11.69 0.52 6.73
C LEU A 246 -11.83 1.21 8.10
N GLY A 247 -13.04 1.29 8.64
CA GLY A 247 -13.29 1.91 9.92
C GLY A 247 -13.17 3.45 9.91
N ARG A 248 -12.78 4.02 11.04
CA ARG A 248 -12.67 5.47 11.21
C ARG A 248 -11.61 6.06 10.29
N VAL A 249 -11.95 7.16 9.60
CA VAL A 249 -11.04 7.93 8.75
C VAL A 249 -10.59 9.19 9.46
N VAL A 250 -9.29 9.46 9.41
CA VAL A 250 -8.69 10.70 9.91
C VAL A 250 -7.84 11.31 8.80
N GLU A 251 -8.05 12.59 8.53
CA GLU A 251 -7.27 13.40 7.60
C GLU A 251 -6.35 14.32 8.38
N GLU A 252 -5.05 14.27 8.09
CA GLU A 252 -4.02 15.09 8.74
C GLU A 252 -3.01 15.59 7.72
N GLU A 253 -2.21 16.59 8.10
CA GLU A 253 -1.02 16.93 7.33
C GLU A 253 0.02 15.81 7.49
N TRP A 254 0.79 15.56 6.42
CA TRP A 254 1.85 14.57 6.46
C TRP A 254 2.92 14.98 7.51
N PRO A 255 3.23 14.13 8.48
CA PRO A 255 4.01 14.53 9.67
C PRO A 255 5.52 14.58 9.44
N ASP A 256 6.00 14.31 8.22
CA ASP A 256 7.42 14.06 7.95
C ASP A 256 7.96 14.91 6.80
N ASP A 257 9.26 15.13 6.79
CA ASP A 257 10.00 15.94 5.82
C ASP A 257 10.79 15.13 4.78
N LEU A 258 10.64 13.79 4.74
CA LEU A 258 11.32 12.88 3.81
C LEU A 258 11.27 13.32 2.34
N PHE A 259 10.19 13.99 1.94
CA PHE A 259 10.01 14.48 0.56
C PHE A 259 10.75 15.79 0.29
N LEU A 260 11.24 16.47 1.31
CA LEU A 260 11.98 17.72 1.19
C LEU A 260 13.48 17.50 0.95
N THR A 261 13.97 16.28 1.18
CA THR A 261 15.35 15.89 0.92
C THR A 261 15.66 16.07 -0.57
N LYS A 262 16.81 16.62 -0.87
CA LYS A 262 17.31 16.70 -2.24
C LYS A 262 18.09 15.43 -2.55
N GLY A 263 17.80 14.80 -3.66
CA GLY A 263 18.49 13.58 -4.10
C GLY A 263 18.37 13.41 -5.61
N GLN A 264 19.33 12.71 -6.20
CA GLN A 264 19.33 12.39 -7.64
C GLN A 264 18.55 11.12 -7.94
N TYR A 265 18.44 10.23 -6.95
CA TYR A 265 17.75 8.96 -7.09
C TYR A 265 16.39 9.01 -6.38
N TYR A 266 15.52 8.12 -6.79
CA TYR A 266 14.14 8.13 -6.29
C TYR A 266 13.65 6.73 -5.99
N VAL A 267 12.89 6.58 -4.91
CA VAL A 267 12.18 5.35 -4.54
C VAL A 267 10.67 5.57 -4.71
N SER A 268 9.99 4.63 -5.33
CA SER A 268 8.56 4.75 -5.58
C SER A 268 7.71 4.34 -4.38
N LEU A 269 6.69 5.16 -4.11
CA LEU A 269 5.61 4.88 -3.16
C LEU A 269 4.28 4.56 -3.88
N SER A 270 4.30 4.41 -5.18
CA SER A 270 3.14 4.07 -6.00
C SER A 270 3.51 2.98 -7.00
N SER A 271 2.52 2.27 -7.52
CA SER A 271 2.71 1.45 -8.72
C SER A 271 2.76 2.36 -9.94
N ILE A 272 3.73 2.17 -10.83
CA ILE A 272 4.04 3.13 -11.90
C ILE A 272 3.92 2.47 -13.27
N PHE A 273 3.26 3.17 -14.22
CA PHE A 273 3.34 2.87 -15.64
C PHE A 273 4.25 3.91 -16.31
N PRO A 274 5.52 3.59 -16.56
CA PRO A 274 6.49 4.58 -17.06
C PRO A 274 6.21 4.95 -18.51
N GLY A 275 6.58 6.17 -18.89
CA GLY A 275 6.69 6.56 -20.28
C GLY A 275 7.89 5.86 -20.96
N LEU A 276 7.89 5.80 -22.29
CA LEU A 276 8.96 5.13 -23.04
C LEU A 276 10.35 5.73 -22.74
N GLU A 277 10.44 7.04 -22.60
CA GLU A 277 11.72 7.74 -22.30
C GLU A 277 12.15 7.53 -20.85
N GLU A 278 11.21 7.27 -19.94
CA GLU A 278 11.47 7.07 -18.52
C GLU A 278 12.08 5.70 -18.21
N VAL A 279 11.99 4.76 -19.15
CA VAL A 279 12.55 3.39 -18.99
C VAL A 279 14.06 3.43 -18.77
N ASN A 280 14.77 4.42 -19.31
CA ASN A 280 16.21 4.59 -19.13
C ASN A 280 16.61 4.95 -17.69
N ASN A 281 15.67 5.40 -16.88
CA ASN A 281 15.90 5.75 -15.48
C ASN A 281 15.70 4.55 -14.52
N LEU A 282 15.29 3.38 -15.00
CA LEU A 282 15.03 2.21 -14.16
C LEU A 282 16.36 1.61 -13.66
N LEU A 283 16.50 1.47 -12.34
CA LEU A 283 17.64 0.80 -11.71
C LEU A 283 17.25 -0.55 -11.10
N TYR A 284 16.37 -0.53 -10.12
CA TYR A 284 15.89 -1.74 -9.44
C TYR A 284 14.37 -1.74 -9.43
N TYR A 285 13.76 -2.77 -9.97
CA TYR A 285 12.32 -2.84 -10.08
C TYR A 285 11.80 -4.28 -10.13
N GLU A 286 10.55 -4.44 -9.74
CA GLU A 286 9.75 -5.64 -9.96
C GLU A 286 8.52 -5.25 -10.80
N LEU A 287 8.11 -6.15 -11.69
CA LEU A 287 6.92 -5.97 -12.51
C LEU A 287 5.72 -6.64 -11.82
N VAL A 288 4.62 -5.90 -11.75
CA VAL A 288 3.32 -6.40 -11.29
C VAL A 288 2.33 -6.37 -12.44
N GLU A 289 1.74 -7.51 -12.73
CA GLU A 289 0.72 -7.62 -13.76
C GLU A 289 -0.63 -7.15 -13.25
N ARG A 290 -1.33 -6.40 -14.09
CA ARG A 290 -2.71 -5.97 -13.87
C ARG A 290 -3.58 -6.47 -15.00
N SER A 291 -4.59 -7.22 -14.60
CA SER A 291 -5.66 -7.70 -15.47
C SER A 291 -6.95 -7.76 -14.67
N GLY A 292 -8.00 -8.34 -15.18
CA GLY A 292 -9.27 -8.52 -14.48
C GLY A 292 -10.45 -8.06 -15.32
N TYR A 293 -11.62 -8.04 -14.70
CA TYR A 293 -12.86 -7.71 -15.38
C TYR A 293 -13.24 -6.24 -15.15
N ILE A 294 -14.00 -5.70 -16.10
CA ILE A 294 -14.61 -4.38 -15.97
C ILE A 294 -15.70 -4.45 -14.90
N TYR A 295 -15.69 -3.48 -13.99
CA TYR A 295 -16.80 -3.22 -13.11
C TYR A 295 -17.60 -2.03 -13.67
N SER A 296 -18.76 -2.30 -14.29
CA SER A 296 -19.61 -1.27 -14.90
C SER A 296 -21.08 -1.61 -14.73
N LYS A 297 -21.91 -0.55 -14.57
CA LYS A 297 -23.37 -0.67 -14.54
C LYS A 297 -23.95 -1.05 -15.92
N TYR A 298 -23.22 -0.82 -17.00
CA TYR A 298 -23.72 -0.84 -18.37
C TYR A 298 -23.30 -2.06 -19.16
N GLY A 299 -22.55 -2.98 -18.61
CA GLY A 299 -21.97 -3.92 -19.49
C GLY A 299 -21.76 -5.33 -18.99
N ARG A 300 -21.53 -6.20 -19.98
CA ARG A 300 -21.05 -7.55 -19.76
C ARG A 300 -19.69 -7.52 -19.09
N SER A 301 -19.38 -8.50 -18.26
CA SER A 301 -18.09 -8.66 -17.63
C SER A 301 -16.99 -8.97 -18.66
N LEU A 302 -16.43 -7.92 -19.29
CA LEU A 302 -15.32 -8.02 -20.23
C LEU A 302 -13.99 -7.93 -19.49
N ARG A 303 -12.95 -8.60 -20.02
CA ARG A 303 -11.59 -8.45 -19.48
C ARG A 303 -10.98 -7.13 -19.96
N LYS A 304 -10.36 -6.41 -19.01
CA LYS A 304 -9.52 -5.24 -19.28
C LYS A 304 -8.28 -5.63 -20.08
N LYS A 305 -7.67 -4.69 -20.81
CA LYS A 305 -6.33 -4.89 -21.36
C LYS A 305 -5.36 -5.20 -20.24
N GLN A 306 -4.51 -6.20 -20.46
CA GLN A 306 -3.47 -6.57 -19.51
C GLN A 306 -2.30 -5.61 -19.61
N VAL A 307 -1.83 -5.12 -18.47
CA VAL A 307 -0.68 -4.19 -18.40
C VAL A 307 0.28 -4.62 -17.29
N ARG A 308 1.52 -4.17 -17.36
CA ARG A 308 2.53 -4.37 -16.34
C ARG A 308 2.94 -3.03 -15.75
N LEU A 309 2.99 -2.97 -14.43
CA LEU A 309 3.40 -1.80 -13.66
C LEU A 309 4.70 -2.10 -12.92
N LEU A 310 5.48 -1.06 -12.66
CA LEU A 310 6.56 -1.10 -11.70
C LEU A 310 5.96 -1.10 -10.29
N LYS A 311 6.47 -1.97 -9.43
CA LYS A 311 6.01 -2.14 -8.05
C LYS A 311 6.54 -1.03 -7.15
N GLU A 312 5.85 -0.80 -6.05
CA GLU A 312 6.30 0.06 -4.95
C GLU A 312 7.69 -0.38 -4.43
N GLY A 313 8.53 0.58 -4.06
CA GLY A 313 9.93 0.35 -3.68
C GLY A 313 10.90 0.31 -4.86
N SER A 314 10.43 0.41 -6.11
CA SER A 314 11.32 0.53 -7.28
C SER A 314 12.19 1.77 -7.19
N VAL A 315 13.45 1.65 -7.66
CA VAL A 315 14.49 2.69 -7.57
C VAL A 315 14.86 3.19 -8.95
N PHE A 316 15.03 4.51 -9.07
CA PHE A 316 15.26 5.22 -10.31
C PHE A 316 16.48 6.14 -10.22
N SER A 317 17.23 6.30 -11.32
CA SER A 317 18.37 7.22 -11.45
C SER A 317 17.96 8.66 -11.74
N GLY A 318 16.67 8.94 -11.86
CA GLY A 318 16.13 10.28 -12.12
C GLY A 318 14.63 10.31 -11.82
N LYS A 319 14.09 11.51 -11.72
CA LYS A 319 12.66 11.71 -11.48
C LYS A 319 11.86 11.26 -12.69
N ILE A 320 10.87 10.42 -12.48
CA ILE A 320 9.91 9.99 -13.48
C ILE A 320 8.50 10.46 -13.07
N SER A 321 7.61 10.57 -14.04
CA SER A 321 6.23 11.04 -13.83
C SER A 321 5.22 9.90 -13.84
N GLY A 322 5.49 8.85 -14.62
CA GLY A 322 4.51 7.85 -14.93
C GLY A 322 3.29 8.42 -15.66
N GLN A 323 2.35 7.60 -16.05
CA GLN A 323 1.20 8.04 -16.83
C GLN A 323 -0.08 7.29 -16.49
N ILE A 324 -1.21 7.93 -16.81
CA ILE A 324 -2.53 7.30 -16.80
C ILE A 324 -2.77 6.70 -18.18
N VAL A 325 -3.19 5.45 -18.24
CA VAL A 325 -3.42 4.73 -19.49
C VAL A 325 -4.85 4.21 -19.60
N ASP A 326 -5.38 4.22 -20.82
CA ASP A 326 -6.66 3.62 -21.15
C ASP A 326 -6.49 2.11 -21.36
N ILE A 327 -7.07 1.34 -20.47
CA ILE A 327 -7.06 -0.12 -20.50
C ILE A 327 -8.39 -0.72 -20.95
N SER A 328 -9.23 0.06 -21.63
CA SER A 328 -10.49 -0.41 -22.20
C SER A 328 -10.24 -1.48 -23.25
N PRO A 329 -10.94 -2.62 -23.21
CA PRO A 329 -10.90 -3.58 -24.32
C PRO A 329 -11.63 -3.01 -25.54
N GLU A 330 -11.24 -3.43 -26.73
CA GLU A 330 -11.81 -2.93 -28.00
C GLU A 330 -13.33 -3.14 -28.12
N ALA A 331 -13.84 -4.19 -27.52
CA ALA A 331 -15.26 -4.51 -27.54
C ALA A 331 -16.12 -3.70 -26.54
N PHE A 332 -15.51 -2.77 -25.79
CA PHE A 332 -16.20 -1.98 -24.77
C PHE A 332 -16.17 -0.49 -25.13
N ASN A 333 -17.33 0.08 -25.45
CA ASN A 333 -17.46 1.45 -25.94
C ASN A 333 -18.30 2.37 -25.03
N GLU A 334 -18.75 1.86 -23.87
CA GLU A 334 -19.66 2.61 -22.99
C GLU A 334 -18.95 3.78 -22.27
N HIS A 335 -17.73 3.56 -21.81
CA HIS A 335 -16.87 4.57 -21.19
C HIS A 335 -15.41 4.12 -21.20
N LYS A 336 -14.49 5.04 -20.95
CA LYS A 336 -13.08 4.73 -20.80
C LYS A 336 -12.78 4.08 -19.45
N ILE A 337 -11.80 3.18 -19.44
CA ILE A 337 -11.31 2.52 -18.23
C ILE A 337 -9.87 2.94 -18.02
N TYR A 338 -9.65 3.77 -17.02
CA TYR A 338 -8.33 4.31 -16.75
C TYR A 338 -7.61 3.52 -15.68
N LEU A 339 -6.31 3.34 -15.89
CA LEU A 339 -5.36 2.86 -14.89
C LEU A 339 -4.41 4.01 -14.55
N ASN A 340 -4.34 4.37 -13.28
CA ASN A 340 -3.42 5.41 -12.81
C ASN A 340 -2.07 4.79 -12.47
N GLY A 341 -1.08 5.03 -13.31
CA GLY A 341 0.31 4.63 -13.10
C GLY A 341 1.23 5.83 -12.87
N LYS A 342 0.76 6.91 -12.25
CA LYS A 342 1.56 8.08 -11.91
C LYS A 342 2.54 7.80 -10.78
N ALA A 343 3.71 8.40 -10.89
CA ALA A 343 4.78 8.23 -9.94
C ALA A 343 4.60 9.13 -8.72
N PHE A 344 4.60 8.50 -7.52
CA PHE A 344 4.75 9.16 -6.24
C PHE A 344 6.10 8.75 -5.66
N LEU A 345 7.05 9.68 -5.56
CA LEU A 345 8.47 9.38 -5.37
C LEU A 345 9.03 10.04 -4.11
N ILE A 346 9.93 9.33 -3.43
CA ILE A 346 10.79 9.88 -2.39
C ILE A 346 12.22 9.99 -2.93
N PRO A 347 12.90 11.14 -2.80
CA PRO A 347 14.30 11.28 -3.18
C PRO A 347 15.23 10.52 -2.23
N VAL A 348 16.32 9.96 -2.75
CA VAL A 348 17.40 9.32 -1.99
C VAL A 348 18.76 9.69 -2.58
N GLY A 349 19.82 9.55 -1.78
CA GLY A 349 21.15 10.01 -2.11
C GLY A 349 21.33 11.50 -1.82
N GLU A 350 22.55 11.91 -1.57
CA GLU A 350 22.94 13.31 -1.41
C GLU A 350 23.15 13.98 -2.79
N VAL A 351 22.84 15.26 -2.88
CA VAL A 351 23.15 16.11 -4.05
C VAL A 351 24.50 16.75 -3.86
#